data_6aeed26d095200da9e7a8bb66391b56c
#
_entry.id   6aeed26d095200da9e7a8bb66391b56c
#
_cell.length_a   1.000
_cell.length_b   1.000
_cell.length_c   1.000
_cell.angle_alpha   90.00
_cell.angle_beta   90.00
_cell.angle_gamma   90.00
#
_symmetry.space_group_name_H-M   'P 1'
#
loop_
_entity.id
_entity.type
_entity.pdbx_description
1 polymer ?
#
loop_
_entity_poly.entity_id
_entity_poly.type
_entity_poly.pdbx_seq_one_letter_code
_entity_poly.pdbx_strand_id
1 'polypeptide(L)'
;MKSHRPTAMIADDEPLLRDVLERLLGQVWPELEIVAQARNGREAVDKFEEFHPDVCFLDVHMPGMTGVEAARHIGRRAHLVFVTAYDQYAVQAFAQGVLDYLVKPVEPSRLEETVSRLKERLRASQPASNTDALLHQLAASLQKSVFQ
;
A
#
# COMPACT_ATOMS: atom_id res chain seq x y z
N MET A 1 14.83 -23.07 -8.33
CA MET A 1 13.94 -22.12 -8.43
C MET A 1 14.48 -20.77 -8.19
N LYS A 2 14.08 -19.85 -8.94
CA LYS A 2 14.58 -18.61 -8.83
C LYS A 2 13.82 -17.80 -7.90
N SER A 3 14.42 -17.19 -7.01
CA SER A 3 13.70 -16.37 -6.10
C SER A 3 13.55 -14.99 -6.68
N HIS A 4 12.34 -14.51 -6.63
CA HIS A 4 12.02 -13.21 -7.14
C HIS A 4 12.25 -12.19 -6.03
N ARG A 5 13.03 -11.19 -6.34
CA ARG A 5 13.23 -10.10 -5.39
C ARG A 5 11.98 -9.26 -5.35
N PRO A 6 11.41 -9.01 -4.17
CA PRO A 6 10.19 -8.20 -4.09
C PRO A 6 10.44 -6.77 -4.50
N THR A 7 9.45 -6.19 -5.18
CA THR A 7 9.55 -4.82 -5.66
C THR A 7 8.42 -3.98 -5.10
N ALA A 8 8.67 -2.68 -4.98
CA ALA A 8 7.69 -1.77 -4.41
C ALA A 8 7.72 -0.42 -5.09
N MET A 9 6.60 0.28 -4.95
CA MET A 9 6.46 1.66 -5.35
C MET A 9 6.03 2.47 -4.15
N ILE A 10 6.55 3.69 -4.03
CA ILE A 10 6.14 4.63 -3.00
C ILE A 10 5.52 5.84 -3.68
N ALA A 11 4.29 6.18 -3.28
CA ALA A 11 3.59 7.33 -3.83
C ALA A 11 3.25 8.30 -2.70
N ASP A 12 3.78 9.52 -2.78
CA ASP A 12 3.55 10.56 -1.79
C ASP A 12 3.95 11.87 -2.46
N ASP A 13 3.17 12.92 -2.26
CA ASP A 13 3.48 14.20 -2.91
C ASP A 13 4.62 14.95 -2.23
N GLU A 14 5.09 14.50 -1.08
CA GLU A 14 6.18 15.14 -0.37
C GLU A 14 7.47 14.33 -0.51
N PRO A 15 8.46 14.87 -1.22
CA PRO A 15 9.68 14.09 -1.49
C PRO A 15 10.41 13.66 -0.22
N LEU A 16 10.42 14.50 0.81
CA LEU A 16 11.10 14.14 2.04
C LEU A 16 10.45 12.95 2.72
N LEU A 17 9.14 12.84 2.64
CA LEU A 17 8.45 11.71 3.22
C LEU A 17 8.69 10.43 2.42
N ARG A 18 8.80 10.55 1.10
CA ARG A 18 9.18 9.38 0.29
C ARG A 18 10.57 8.90 0.70
N ASP A 19 11.50 9.83 0.91
CA ASP A 19 12.87 9.46 1.31
C ASP A 19 12.88 8.80 2.68
N VAL A 20 12.10 9.30 3.61
CA VAL A 20 12.04 8.72 4.94
C VAL A 20 11.50 7.29 4.87
N LEU A 21 10.44 7.09 4.13
CA LEU A 21 9.86 5.76 4.02
C LEU A 21 10.81 4.79 3.33
N GLU A 22 11.47 5.26 2.27
CA GLU A 22 12.44 4.41 1.57
C GLU A 22 13.55 3.99 2.51
N ARG A 23 14.06 4.93 3.33
CA ARG A 23 15.12 4.64 4.26
C ARG A 23 14.69 3.64 5.32
N LEU A 24 13.47 3.81 5.85
CA LEU A 24 12.94 2.88 6.84
C LEU A 24 12.76 1.49 6.25
N LEU A 25 12.25 1.42 5.02
CA LEU A 25 12.09 0.14 4.36
C LEU A 25 13.44 -0.53 4.12
N GLY A 26 14.47 0.24 3.82
CA GLY A 26 15.80 -0.30 3.67
C GLY A 26 16.33 -0.92 4.96
N GLN A 27 15.89 -0.40 6.10
CA GLN A 27 16.29 -0.94 7.37
C GLN A 27 15.53 -2.19 7.76
N VAL A 28 14.22 -2.22 7.53
CA VAL A 28 13.41 -3.33 7.99
C VAL A 28 13.19 -4.41 6.93
N TRP A 29 13.45 -4.09 5.67
CA TRP A 29 13.25 -5.05 4.58
C TRP A 29 14.32 -4.83 3.51
N PRO A 30 15.57 -5.20 3.80
CA PRO A 30 16.67 -4.90 2.87
C PRO A 30 16.52 -5.52 1.48
N GLU A 31 15.79 -6.63 1.37
CA GLU A 31 15.62 -7.29 0.09
C GLU A 31 14.65 -6.56 -0.84
N LEU A 32 13.84 -5.65 -0.29
CA LEU A 32 12.85 -4.96 -1.10
C LEU A 32 13.53 -3.95 -2.03
N GLU A 33 13.15 -4.00 -3.29
CA GLU A 33 13.68 -3.05 -4.26
C GLU A 33 12.60 -2.01 -4.58
N ILE A 34 12.92 -0.72 -4.38
CA ILE A 34 12.00 0.36 -4.71
C ILE A 34 12.21 0.68 -6.18
N VAL A 35 11.29 0.25 -7.03
CA VAL A 35 11.44 0.40 -8.47
C VAL A 35 10.82 1.66 -9.02
N ALA A 36 9.98 2.33 -8.22
CA ALA A 36 9.31 3.54 -8.70
C ALA A 36 8.91 4.42 -7.53
N GLN A 37 8.87 5.71 -7.77
CA GLN A 37 8.31 6.67 -6.83
C GLN A 37 7.39 7.58 -7.61
N ALA A 38 6.27 7.95 -6.99
CA ALA A 38 5.27 8.79 -7.62
C ALA A 38 4.91 9.92 -6.66
N ARG A 39 4.54 11.05 -7.22
CA ARG A 39 4.21 12.23 -6.41
C ARG A 39 2.73 12.57 -6.46
N ASN A 40 1.95 11.79 -7.18
CA ASN A 40 0.49 11.96 -7.20
C ASN A 40 -0.13 10.67 -7.67
N GLY A 41 -1.46 10.60 -7.59
CA GLY A 41 -2.16 9.35 -7.89
C GLY A 41 -2.07 8.97 -9.35
N ARG A 42 -2.10 9.94 -10.26
CA ARG A 42 -1.99 9.65 -11.68
C ARG A 42 -0.63 9.04 -12.00
N GLU A 43 0.41 9.64 -11.46
CA GLU A 43 1.74 9.13 -11.67
C GLU A 43 1.89 7.73 -11.06
N ALA A 44 1.25 7.49 -9.92
CA ALA A 44 1.29 6.18 -9.30
C ALA A 44 0.69 5.12 -10.22
N VAL A 45 -0.45 5.42 -10.84
CA VAL A 45 -1.08 4.48 -11.75
C VAL A 45 -0.19 4.24 -12.96
N ASP A 46 0.36 5.32 -13.53
CA ASP A 46 1.21 5.20 -14.70
C ASP A 46 2.45 4.36 -14.40
N LYS A 47 3.07 4.59 -13.26
CA LYS A 47 4.26 3.84 -12.90
C LYS A 47 3.95 2.41 -12.52
N PHE A 48 2.77 2.18 -11.95
CA PHE A 48 2.35 0.81 -11.70
C PHE A 48 2.24 0.04 -13.03
N GLU A 49 1.64 0.65 -14.04
CA GLU A 49 1.50 -0.01 -15.32
C GLU A 49 2.84 -0.27 -15.99
N GLU A 50 3.82 0.57 -15.71
CA GLU A 50 5.14 0.42 -16.28
C GLU A 50 5.98 -0.63 -15.55
N PHE A 51 5.97 -0.61 -14.24
CA PHE A 51 6.90 -1.43 -13.45
C PHE A 51 6.26 -2.63 -12.77
N HIS A 52 4.95 -2.66 -12.63
CA HIS A 52 4.22 -3.75 -11.98
C HIS A 52 4.84 -4.17 -10.64
N PRO A 53 5.00 -3.23 -9.71
CA PRO A 53 5.58 -3.61 -8.41
C PRO A 53 4.66 -4.55 -7.63
N ASP A 54 5.27 -5.37 -6.79
CA ASP A 54 4.52 -6.30 -5.95
C ASP A 54 3.74 -5.60 -4.85
N VAL A 55 4.27 -4.47 -4.36
CA VAL A 55 3.70 -3.74 -3.23
C VAL A 55 3.66 -2.26 -3.57
N CYS A 56 2.57 -1.60 -3.20
CA CYS A 56 2.45 -0.15 -3.39
C CYS A 56 2.13 0.50 -2.06
N PHE A 57 2.98 1.43 -1.64
CA PHE A 57 2.73 2.27 -0.48
C PHE A 57 2.18 3.60 -0.99
N LEU A 58 0.93 3.89 -0.66
CA LEU A 58 0.21 5.02 -1.24
C LEU A 58 -0.24 5.98 -0.16
N ASP A 59 0.14 7.26 -0.29
CA ASP A 59 -0.45 8.29 0.54
C ASP A 59 -1.91 8.46 0.11
N VAL A 60 -2.79 8.63 1.08
CA VAL A 60 -4.21 8.83 0.79
C VAL A 60 -4.45 10.17 0.13
N HIS A 61 -3.81 11.22 0.67
CA HIS A 61 -4.00 12.58 0.16
C HIS A 61 -2.89 12.97 -0.79
N MET A 62 -3.22 13.02 -2.06
CA MET A 62 -2.31 13.52 -3.09
C MET A 62 -3.10 14.41 -4.02
N PRO A 63 -2.47 15.41 -4.62
CA PRO A 63 -3.21 16.33 -5.51
C PRO A 63 -3.72 15.60 -6.75
N GLY A 64 -4.86 16.05 -7.23
CA GLY A 64 -5.50 15.41 -8.37
C GLY A 64 -6.10 14.08 -7.96
N MET A 65 -5.60 13.00 -8.55
CA MET A 65 -6.05 11.68 -8.18
C MET A 65 -5.51 11.30 -6.81
N THR A 66 -6.40 10.92 -5.90
CA THR A 66 -6.00 10.56 -4.54
C THR A 66 -5.41 9.15 -4.51
N GLY A 67 -4.82 8.81 -3.35
CA GLY A 67 -4.32 7.46 -3.15
C GLY A 67 -5.43 6.42 -3.18
N VAL A 68 -6.63 6.79 -2.72
CA VAL A 68 -7.77 5.89 -2.77
C VAL A 68 -8.15 5.59 -4.21
N GLU A 69 -8.18 6.62 -5.05
CA GLU A 69 -8.49 6.43 -6.46
C GLU A 69 -7.43 5.60 -7.17
N ALA A 70 -6.16 5.87 -6.86
CA ALA A 70 -5.08 5.08 -7.44
C ALA A 70 -5.20 3.62 -7.02
N ALA A 71 -5.56 3.37 -5.76
CA ALA A 71 -5.75 2.01 -5.28
C ALA A 71 -6.85 1.28 -6.04
N ARG A 72 -7.92 1.98 -6.39
CA ARG A 72 -8.98 1.37 -7.18
C ARG A 72 -8.49 0.96 -8.56
N HIS A 73 -7.66 1.79 -9.17
CA HIS A 73 -7.11 1.47 -10.48
C HIS A 73 -6.18 0.27 -10.43
N ILE A 74 -5.34 0.21 -9.40
CA ILE A 74 -4.39 -0.89 -9.27
C ILE A 74 -5.12 -2.18 -8.89
N GLY A 75 -6.06 -2.06 -7.96
CA GLY A 75 -6.90 -3.17 -7.57
C GLY A 75 -6.10 -4.31 -6.98
N ARG A 76 -6.41 -5.53 -7.42
CA ARG A 76 -5.83 -6.74 -6.87
C ARG A 76 -4.50 -7.13 -7.49
N ARG A 77 -3.96 -6.28 -8.35
CA ARG A 77 -2.72 -6.60 -9.05
C ARG A 77 -1.47 -6.40 -8.20
N ALA A 78 -1.64 -5.82 -7.02
CA ALA A 78 -0.53 -5.61 -6.09
C ALA A 78 -1.08 -5.60 -4.67
N HIS A 79 -0.18 -5.77 -3.71
CA HIS A 79 -0.55 -5.59 -2.31
C HIS A 79 -0.43 -4.12 -1.99
N LEU A 80 -1.48 -3.56 -1.42
CA LEU A 80 -1.57 -2.12 -1.20
C LEU A 80 -1.50 -1.80 0.28
N VAL A 81 -0.73 -0.75 0.62
CA VAL A 81 -0.61 -0.24 1.97
C VAL A 81 -0.82 1.26 1.89
N PHE A 82 -1.76 1.80 2.65
CA PHE A 82 -1.94 3.25 2.73
C PHE A 82 -1.00 3.83 3.78
N VAL A 83 -0.41 4.98 3.47
CA VAL A 83 0.44 5.72 4.41
C VAL A 83 -0.13 7.13 4.47
N THR A 84 -0.66 7.52 5.62
CA THR A 84 -1.40 8.76 5.72
C THR A 84 -1.19 9.44 7.06
N ALA A 85 -1.39 10.76 7.11
CA ALA A 85 -1.32 11.51 8.37
C ALA A 85 -2.59 11.36 9.19
N TYR A 86 -3.63 10.77 8.63
CA TYR A 86 -4.95 10.72 9.28
C TYR A 86 -5.45 9.30 9.46
N ASP A 87 -5.60 8.86 10.71
CA ASP A 87 -6.07 7.51 10.97
C ASP A 87 -7.56 7.32 10.68
N GLN A 88 -8.29 8.42 10.51
CA GLN A 88 -9.71 8.31 10.16
C GLN A 88 -9.91 7.67 8.79
N TYR A 89 -8.85 7.53 8.01
CA TYR A 89 -8.95 6.87 6.72
C TYR A 89 -8.84 5.35 6.81
N ALA A 90 -8.71 4.81 8.01
CA ALA A 90 -8.61 3.36 8.19
C ALA A 90 -9.83 2.64 7.60
N VAL A 91 -11.02 3.20 7.81
CA VAL A 91 -12.24 2.60 7.29
C VAL A 91 -12.21 2.54 5.76
N GLN A 92 -11.78 3.63 5.15
CA GLN A 92 -11.66 3.67 3.70
C GLN A 92 -10.61 2.71 3.19
N ALA A 93 -9.53 2.55 3.95
CA ALA A 93 -8.47 1.63 3.56
C ALA A 93 -9.01 0.21 3.45
N PHE A 94 -9.77 -0.23 4.42
CA PHE A 94 -10.36 -1.56 4.36
C PHE A 94 -11.34 -1.68 3.21
N ALA A 95 -12.12 -0.63 2.97
CA ALA A 95 -13.10 -0.66 1.89
C ALA A 95 -12.44 -0.72 0.52
N GLN A 96 -11.19 -0.28 0.40
CA GLN A 96 -10.47 -0.31 -0.87
C GLN A 96 -9.62 -1.56 -1.06
N GLY A 97 -9.65 -2.48 -0.12
CA GLY A 97 -8.93 -3.73 -0.30
C GLY A 97 -7.44 -3.65 -0.04
N VAL A 98 -7.03 -2.80 0.89
CA VAL A 98 -5.61 -2.71 1.20
C VAL A 98 -5.23 -3.71 2.28
N LEU A 99 -3.96 -4.09 2.28
CA LEU A 99 -3.44 -5.02 3.26
C LEU A 99 -3.30 -4.38 4.63
N ASP A 100 -2.89 -3.13 4.66
CA ASP A 100 -2.63 -2.45 5.93
C ASP A 100 -2.65 -0.95 5.70
N TYR A 101 -2.58 -0.21 6.77
CA TYR A 101 -2.41 1.23 6.69
C TYR A 101 -1.44 1.67 7.78
N LEU A 102 -0.72 2.75 7.49
CA LEU A 102 0.28 3.28 8.40
C LEU A 102 -0.01 4.75 8.60
N VAL A 103 0.05 5.21 9.86
CA VAL A 103 -0.18 6.59 10.20
C VAL A 103 1.16 7.30 10.34
N LYS A 104 1.30 8.46 9.71
CA LYS A 104 2.53 9.24 9.79
C LYS A 104 2.61 9.97 11.12
N PRO A 105 3.79 10.12 11.68
CA PRO A 105 5.07 9.60 11.20
C PRO A 105 5.14 8.10 11.39
N VAL A 106 5.70 7.41 10.40
CA VAL A 106 5.74 5.95 10.42
C VAL A 106 6.77 5.49 11.44
N GLU A 107 6.31 4.71 12.41
CA GLU A 107 7.20 4.16 13.42
C GLU A 107 7.83 2.88 12.90
N PRO A 108 9.14 2.69 13.11
CA PRO A 108 9.80 1.48 12.61
C PRO A 108 9.14 0.18 13.07
N SER A 109 8.71 0.11 14.33
CA SER A 109 8.10 -1.12 14.82
C SER A 109 6.76 -1.39 14.13
N ARG A 110 6.00 -0.34 13.85
CA ARG A 110 4.73 -0.49 13.16
C ARG A 110 4.95 -0.92 11.72
N LEU A 111 5.98 -0.35 11.08
CA LEU A 111 6.33 -0.74 9.73
C LEU A 111 6.77 -2.20 9.67
N GLU A 112 7.49 -2.66 10.70
CA GLU A 112 7.91 -4.06 10.76
C GLU A 112 6.71 -5.00 10.76
N GLU A 113 5.64 -4.63 11.44
CA GLU A 113 4.42 -5.44 11.43
C GLU A 113 3.85 -5.57 10.03
N THR A 114 3.78 -4.45 9.33
CA THR A 114 3.26 -4.44 7.97
C THR A 114 4.15 -5.27 7.05
N VAL A 115 5.46 -5.12 7.19
CA VAL A 115 6.42 -5.86 6.38
C VAL A 115 6.28 -7.36 6.62
N SER A 116 6.06 -7.76 7.88
CA SER A 116 5.84 -9.16 8.20
C SER A 116 4.64 -9.73 7.44
N ARG A 117 3.54 -8.97 7.41
CA ARG A 117 2.35 -9.41 6.69
C ARG A 117 2.61 -9.50 5.19
N LEU A 118 3.33 -8.53 4.66
CA LEU A 118 3.66 -8.54 3.24
C LEU A 118 4.53 -9.73 2.89
N LYS A 119 5.55 -9.99 3.69
CA LYS A 119 6.43 -11.13 3.44
C LYS A 119 5.67 -12.43 3.47
N GLU A 120 4.76 -12.55 4.41
CA GLU A 120 3.99 -13.76 4.52
C GLU A 120 3.10 -13.98 3.30
N ARG A 121 2.45 -12.92 2.82
CA ARG A 121 1.61 -13.02 1.64
C ARG A 121 2.43 -13.38 0.42
N LEU A 122 3.59 -12.77 0.25
CA LEU A 122 4.44 -13.05 -0.89
C LEU A 122 5.02 -14.46 -0.83
N ARG A 123 5.41 -14.90 0.36
CA ARG A 123 5.99 -16.23 0.53
C ARG A 123 4.96 -17.31 0.29
N ALA A 124 3.74 -17.08 0.73
CA ALA A 124 2.67 -18.05 0.55
C ALA A 124 2.13 -18.05 -0.87
N SER A 125 2.63 -17.16 -1.73
CA SER A 125 2.17 -17.03 -3.10
C SER A 125 0.69 -16.78 -3.20
N GLN A 126 0.15 -16.09 -2.19
CA GLN A 126 -1.26 -15.77 -2.19
C GLN A 126 -1.50 -14.56 -3.07
N PRO A 127 -2.38 -14.68 -4.05
CA PRO A 127 -2.67 -13.53 -4.88
C PRO A 127 -3.45 -12.48 -4.09
N ALA A 128 -3.28 -11.23 -4.48
CA ALA A 128 -4.02 -10.14 -3.84
C ALA A 128 -5.52 -10.37 -3.93
N SER A 129 -5.97 -11.10 -4.94
CA SER A 129 -7.40 -11.37 -5.11
C SER A 129 -8.00 -12.14 -3.95
N ASN A 130 -7.23 -12.98 -3.27
CA ASN A 130 -7.74 -13.69 -2.10
C ASN A 130 -8.02 -12.73 -0.96
N THR A 131 -7.21 -11.72 -0.83
CA THR A 131 -7.43 -10.68 0.15
C THR A 131 -8.67 -9.86 -0.21
N ASP A 132 -8.88 -9.66 -1.50
CA ASP A 132 -9.99 -8.85 -1.97
C ASP A 132 -11.34 -9.41 -1.54
N ALA A 133 -11.54 -10.71 -1.63
CA ALA A 133 -12.80 -11.32 -1.23
C ALA A 133 -13.09 -11.08 0.25
N LEU A 134 -12.06 -11.23 1.07
CA LEU A 134 -12.21 -11.00 2.50
C LEU A 134 -12.50 -9.54 2.78
N LEU A 135 -11.84 -8.65 2.07
CA LEU A 135 -12.01 -7.23 2.28
C LEU A 135 -13.37 -6.73 1.80
N HIS A 136 -13.97 -7.39 0.82
CA HIS A 136 -15.34 -7.08 0.44
C HIS A 136 -16.30 -7.31 1.60
N GLN A 137 -16.12 -8.39 2.33
CA GLN A 137 -16.96 -8.65 3.49
C GLN A 137 -16.75 -7.61 4.56
N LEU A 138 -15.51 -7.22 4.78
CA LEU A 138 -15.21 -6.19 5.77
C LEU A 138 -15.82 -4.85 5.36
N ALA A 139 -15.73 -4.53 4.07
CA ALA A 139 -16.30 -3.29 3.57
C ALA A 139 -17.81 -3.25 3.80
N ALA A 140 -18.48 -4.36 3.55
CA ALA A 140 -19.92 -4.43 3.78
C ALA A 140 -20.26 -4.22 5.25
N SER A 141 -19.48 -4.84 6.15
CA SER A 141 -19.70 -4.66 7.58
C SER A 141 -19.46 -3.23 8.01
N LEU A 142 -18.42 -2.61 7.48
CA LEU A 142 -18.11 -1.23 7.83
C LEU A 142 -19.18 -0.28 7.32
N GLN A 143 -19.72 -0.54 6.14
CA GLN A 143 -20.77 0.30 5.61
C GLN A 143 -22.01 0.23 6.48
N LYS A 144 -22.35 -0.95 6.96
CA LYS A 144 -23.48 -1.08 7.86
C LYS A 144 -23.25 -0.27 9.13
N SER A 145 -22.06 -0.34 9.68
CA SER A 145 -21.73 0.42 10.88
C SER A 145 -21.82 1.91 10.64
N VAL A 146 -21.33 2.35 9.50
CA VAL A 146 -21.29 3.77 9.20
C VAL A 146 -22.69 4.35 8.99
N PHE A 147 -23.59 3.57 8.41
CA PHE A 147 -24.90 4.08 8.06
C PHE A 147 -25.99 3.76 9.05
N GLN A 148 -25.64 3.28 10.22
CA GLN A 148 -26.62 3.06 11.27
C GLN A 148 -26.71 4.20 12.29
#